data_a2fd88bc7de601a591d9d7906b7294fc
#
_entry.id   a2fd88bc7de601a591d9d7906b7294fc
#
_cell.length_a   1.000
_cell.length_b   1.000
_cell.length_c   1.000
_cell.angle_alpha   90.00
_cell.angle_beta   90.00
_cell.angle_gamma   90.00
#
_symmetry.space_group_name_H-M   'P 1'
#
loop_
_entity.id
_entity.type
_entity.pdbx_description
1 polymer ?
#
loop_
_entity_poly.entity_id
_entity_poly.type
_entity_poly.pdbx_seq_one_letter_code
_entity_poly.pdbx_strand_id
1 'polypeptide(L)'
;MDATEPRAVITHYFDFMGRGEDFATCYAEDVSWTTFDGGTVVSGPTEVRDYLTGLHRNMPDIQTRPIAYADEAAYVEGDCADPRNASTDRIPFCIAYDIANGVITAARCYGSIGFLAPDGRVDPASGPS
;
A
#
# COMPACT_ATOMS: atom_id res chain seq x y z
N MET A 1 22.05 -2.62 -12.23
CA MET A 1 21.12 -1.73 -11.52
C MET A 1 21.53 -1.65 -10.07
N ASP A 2 21.60 -0.44 -9.56
CA ASP A 2 21.95 -0.22 -8.17
C ASP A 2 20.81 -0.72 -7.28
N ALA A 3 21.15 -1.48 -6.25
CA ALA A 3 20.14 -2.05 -5.35
C ALA A 3 19.37 -0.97 -4.58
N THR A 4 19.85 0.27 -4.57
CA THR A 4 19.14 1.37 -3.90
C THR A 4 18.22 2.14 -4.82
N GLU A 5 18.20 1.84 -6.12
CA GLU A 5 17.30 2.53 -7.03
C GLU A 5 15.85 2.11 -6.81
N PRO A 6 14.90 3.01 -7.08
CA PRO A 6 13.49 2.70 -6.85
C PRO A 6 13.02 1.40 -7.50
N ARG A 7 13.44 1.14 -8.72
CA ARG A 7 13.02 -0.09 -9.40
C ARG A 7 13.48 -1.33 -8.65
N ALA A 8 14.73 -1.33 -8.18
CA ALA A 8 15.26 -2.49 -7.45
C ALA A 8 14.56 -2.65 -6.10
N VAL A 9 14.33 -1.54 -5.40
CA VAL A 9 13.68 -1.57 -4.09
C VAL A 9 12.25 -2.09 -4.21
N ILE A 10 11.49 -1.58 -5.15
CA ILE A 10 10.09 -1.96 -5.31
C ILE A 10 9.96 -3.39 -5.84
N THR A 11 10.82 -3.80 -6.75
CA THR A 11 10.81 -5.18 -7.24
C THR A 11 11.04 -6.16 -6.08
N HIS A 12 12.02 -5.86 -5.24
CA HIS A 12 12.34 -6.69 -4.08
C HIS A 12 11.16 -6.71 -3.09
N TYR A 13 10.57 -5.56 -2.85
CA TYR A 13 9.45 -5.39 -1.92
C TYR A 13 8.24 -6.24 -2.34
N PHE A 14 7.83 -6.15 -3.59
CA PHE A 14 6.69 -6.93 -4.05
C PHE A 14 7.03 -8.41 -4.18
N ASP A 15 8.28 -8.75 -4.47
CA ASP A 15 8.71 -10.14 -4.49
C ASP A 15 8.59 -10.77 -3.10
N PHE A 16 9.06 -10.07 -2.07
CA PHE A 16 8.92 -10.52 -0.69
C PHE A 16 7.45 -10.69 -0.31
N MET A 17 6.64 -9.69 -0.66
CA MET A 17 5.22 -9.72 -0.35
C MET A 17 4.54 -10.92 -1.02
N GLY A 18 4.87 -11.17 -2.29
CA GLY A 18 4.27 -12.27 -3.05
C GLY A 18 4.69 -13.64 -2.56
N ARG A 19 5.86 -13.75 -1.92
CA ARG A 19 6.34 -15.01 -1.38
C ARG A 19 5.93 -15.21 0.07
N GLY A 20 5.20 -14.26 0.66
CA GLY A 20 4.80 -14.38 2.06
C GLY A 20 5.94 -14.12 3.03
N GLU A 21 7.02 -13.48 2.59
CA GLU A 21 8.14 -13.15 3.44
C GLU A 21 7.93 -11.79 4.11
N ASP A 22 8.73 -11.50 5.12
CA ASP A 22 8.53 -10.30 5.92
C ASP A 22 9.02 -9.06 5.17
N PHE A 23 8.11 -8.40 4.49
CA PHE A 23 8.43 -7.21 3.71
C PHE A 23 8.59 -5.95 4.58
N ALA A 24 8.40 -6.06 5.90
CA ALA A 24 8.69 -4.92 6.79
C ALA A 24 10.17 -4.52 6.73
N THR A 25 11.03 -5.46 6.36
CA THR A 25 12.45 -5.17 6.22
C THR A 25 12.76 -4.20 5.08
N CYS A 26 11.81 -3.96 4.19
CA CYS A 26 11.99 -3.02 3.08
C CYS A 26 11.68 -1.58 3.45
N TYR A 27 11.24 -1.32 4.68
CA TYR A 27 10.84 0.00 5.13
C TYR A 27 11.91 0.67 5.97
N ALA A 28 11.97 2.00 5.91
CA ALA A 28 12.73 2.78 6.87
C ALA A 28 12.10 2.66 8.25
N GLU A 29 12.88 2.88 9.30
CA GLU A 29 12.37 2.77 10.66
C GLU A 29 11.23 3.75 10.94
N ASP A 30 11.27 4.91 10.30
CA ASP A 30 10.25 5.94 10.48
C ASP A 30 9.24 5.97 9.34
N VAL A 31 9.08 4.87 8.63
CA VAL A 31 8.16 4.78 7.51
C VAL A 31 6.75 5.17 7.94
N SER A 32 6.02 5.81 7.04
CA SER A 32 4.60 6.10 7.25
C SER A 32 3.80 5.65 6.05
N TRP A 33 2.57 5.25 6.31
CA TRP A 33 1.59 4.95 5.29
C TRP A 33 0.37 5.82 5.55
N THR A 34 -0.07 6.55 4.54
CA THR A 34 -1.26 7.40 4.63
C THR A 34 -2.30 6.90 3.66
N THR A 35 -3.50 6.62 4.15
CA THR A 35 -4.67 6.39 3.30
C THR A 35 -5.54 7.64 3.42
N PHE A 36 -5.67 8.38 2.33
CA PHE A 36 -6.39 9.65 2.39
C PHE A 36 -7.89 9.46 2.59
N ASP A 37 -8.45 8.42 1.98
CA ASP A 37 -9.84 8.11 2.21
C ASP A 37 -9.97 7.56 3.63
N GLY A 38 -10.59 8.32 4.50
CA GLY A 38 -10.71 7.99 5.92
C GLY A 38 -9.62 8.61 6.78
N GLY A 39 -8.56 9.15 6.18
CA GLY A 39 -7.55 9.89 6.93
C GLY A 39 -6.65 9.06 7.83
N THR A 40 -6.44 7.78 7.50
CA THR A 40 -5.63 6.90 8.34
C THR A 40 -4.15 7.11 8.09
N VAL A 41 -3.36 7.24 9.17
CA VAL A 41 -1.90 7.27 9.10
C VAL A 41 -1.36 6.17 10.01
N VAL A 42 -0.47 5.35 9.47
CA VAL A 42 0.18 4.27 10.21
C VAL A 42 1.68 4.49 10.13
N SER A 43 2.38 4.33 11.22
CA SER A 43 3.82 4.59 11.29
C SER A 43 4.59 3.39 11.82
N GLY A 44 5.78 3.19 11.28
CA GLY A 44 6.69 2.13 11.70
C GLY A 44 6.56 0.88 10.84
N PRO A 45 7.68 0.14 10.65
CA PRO A 45 7.70 -0.98 9.70
C PRO A 45 6.69 -2.08 10.02
N THR A 46 6.61 -2.49 11.26
CA THR A 46 5.71 -3.57 11.66
C THR A 46 4.26 -3.14 11.53
N GLU A 47 3.95 -1.92 11.98
CA GLU A 47 2.59 -1.41 11.92
C GLU A 47 2.12 -1.26 10.48
N VAL A 48 2.98 -0.74 9.61
CA VAL A 48 2.63 -0.59 8.19
C VAL A 48 2.44 -1.96 7.55
N ARG A 49 3.34 -2.91 7.83
CA ARG A 49 3.21 -4.26 7.30
C ARG A 49 1.87 -4.89 7.70
N ASP A 50 1.52 -4.78 8.98
CA ASP A 50 0.30 -5.40 9.48
C ASP A 50 -0.93 -4.74 8.90
N TYR A 51 -0.91 -3.42 8.77
CA TYR A 51 -1.99 -2.68 8.14
C TYR A 51 -2.18 -3.14 6.68
N LEU A 52 -1.08 -3.23 5.93
CA LEU A 52 -1.16 -3.64 4.53
C LEU A 52 -1.64 -5.07 4.37
N THR A 53 -1.18 -5.96 5.25
CA THR A 53 -1.62 -7.35 5.21
C THR A 53 -3.14 -7.43 5.38
N GLY A 54 -3.67 -6.67 6.33
CA GLY A 54 -5.11 -6.62 6.55
C GLY A 54 -5.85 -5.97 5.39
N LEU A 55 -5.30 -4.89 4.85
CA LEU A 55 -5.91 -4.20 3.72
C LEU A 55 -6.00 -5.13 2.50
N HIS A 56 -4.90 -5.82 2.18
CA HIS A 56 -4.88 -6.72 1.03
C HIS A 56 -5.87 -7.88 1.20
N ARG A 57 -6.02 -8.37 2.42
CA ARG A 57 -6.98 -9.44 2.70
C ARG A 57 -8.40 -9.01 2.35
N ASN A 58 -8.67 -7.71 2.46
CA ASN A 58 -9.99 -7.16 2.21
C ASN A 58 -10.19 -6.69 0.78
N MET A 59 -9.17 -6.78 -0.07
CA MET A 59 -9.21 -6.28 -1.45
C MET A 59 -9.26 -7.45 -2.43
N PRO A 60 -10.44 -7.83 -2.91
CA PRO A 60 -10.53 -8.98 -3.82
C PRO A 60 -10.05 -8.62 -5.23
N ASP A 61 -9.39 -9.58 -5.84
CA ASP A 61 -9.01 -9.51 -7.26
C ASP A 61 -8.26 -8.23 -7.60
N ILE A 62 -7.13 -8.00 -6.89
CA ILE A 62 -6.29 -6.83 -7.16
C ILE A 62 -5.62 -7.00 -8.52
N GLN A 63 -5.70 -5.95 -9.33
CA GLN A 63 -4.99 -5.88 -10.62
C GLN A 63 -4.21 -4.59 -10.65
N THR A 64 -2.97 -4.66 -11.12
CA THR A 64 -2.11 -3.48 -11.17
C THR A 64 -1.58 -3.29 -12.59
N ARG A 65 -1.27 -2.04 -12.91
CA ARG A 65 -0.64 -1.68 -14.16
C ARG A 65 0.88 -1.67 -13.97
N PRO A 66 1.66 -1.59 -15.06
CA PRO A 66 3.11 -1.47 -14.92
C PRO A 66 3.48 -0.29 -14.03
N ILE A 67 4.44 -0.49 -13.16
CA ILE A 67 4.82 0.50 -12.16
C ILE A 67 5.62 1.61 -12.84
N ALA A 68 5.30 2.85 -12.49
CA ALA A 68 6.04 4.01 -12.96
C ALA A 68 7.07 4.41 -11.93
N TYR A 69 8.22 4.88 -12.39
CA TYR A 69 9.33 5.25 -11.50
C TYR A 69 9.80 6.67 -11.78
N ALA A 70 10.22 7.35 -10.73
CA ALA A 70 10.91 8.62 -10.79
C ALA A 70 12.23 8.46 -10.04
N ASP A 71 12.98 9.55 -9.83
CA ASP A 71 14.32 9.45 -9.26
C ASP A 71 14.32 8.84 -7.86
N GLU A 72 13.36 9.21 -7.03
CA GLU A 72 13.29 8.72 -5.65
C GLU A 72 11.87 8.31 -5.31
N ALA A 73 11.14 7.80 -6.30
CA ALA A 73 9.74 7.49 -6.10
C ALA A 73 9.29 6.37 -7.03
N ALA A 74 8.19 5.74 -6.66
CA ALA A 74 7.51 4.77 -7.51
C ALA A 74 6.00 4.97 -7.35
N TYR A 75 5.25 4.68 -8.41
CA TYR A 75 3.81 4.86 -8.41
C TYR A 75 3.15 3.59 -8.94
N VAL A 76 2.24 3.04 -8.14
CA VAL A 76 1.51 1.82 -8.51
C VAL A 76 0.06 2.17 -8.68
N GLU A 77 -0.43 2.04 -9.90
CA GLU A 77 -1.84 2.26 -10.19
C GLU A 77 -2.52 0.90 -10.36
N GLY A 78 -3.68 0.74 -9.74
CA GLY A 78 -4.38 -0.52 -9.84
C GLY A 78 -5.85 -0.37 -9.48
N ASP A 79 -6.51 -1.51 -9.35
CA ASP A 79 -7.88 -1.55 -8.91
C ASP A 79 -8.16 -2.92 -8.28
N CYS A 80 -9.26 -3.00 -7.55
CA CYS A 80 -9.73 -4.29 -7.02
C CYS A 80 -11.24 -4.37 -7.22
N ALA A 81 -11.77 -5.58 -7.09
CA ALA A 81 -13.22 -5.75 -7.15
C ALA A 81 -13.84 -5.12 -5.90
N ASP A 82 -15.04 -4.57 -6.05
CA ASP A 82 -15.75 -3.99 -4.92
C ASP A 82 -16.44 -5.14 -4.15
N PRO A 83 -16.03 -5.42 -2.90
CA PRO A 83 -16.64 -6.51 -2.16
C PRO A 83 -18.10 -6.25 -1.81
N ARG A 84 -18.56 -5.01 -1.91
CA ARG A 84 -19.97 -4.67 -1.64
C ARG A 84 -20.85 -4.92 -2.86
N ASN A 85 -20.24 -4.95 -4.05
CA ASN A 85 -20.98 -5.19 -5.31
C ASN A 85 -20.07 -6.02 -6.21
N ALA A 86 -20.11 -7.31 -5.99
CA ALA A 86 -19.11 -8.21 -6.56
C ALA A 86 -19.25 -8.42 -8.05
N SER A 87 -20.33 -7.96 -8.67
CA SER A 87 -20.57 -8.36 -10.06
C SER A 87 -19.67 -7.65 -11.05
N THR A 88 -19.55 -6.33 -10.98
CA THR A 88 -18.86 -5.61 -12.03
C THR A 88 -18.00 -4.45 -11.56
N ASP A 89 -18.28 -3.89 -10.40
CA ASP A 89 -17.62 -2.65 -10.02
C ASP A 89 -16.18 -2.86 -9.61
N ARG A 90 -15.32 -1.95 -10.03
CA ARG A 90 -13.91 -1.94 -9.67
C ARG A 90 -13.62 -0.66 -8.89
N ILE A 91 -12.73 -0.75 -7.91
CA ILE A 91 -12.31 0.39 -7.11
C ILE A 91 -10.88 0.72 -7.48
N PRO A 92 -10.65 1.86 -8.15
CA PRO A 92 -9.29 2.23 -8.53
C PRO A 92 -8.52 2.83 -7.35
N PHE A 93 -7.20 2.65 -7.38
CA PHE A 93 -6.33 3.26 -6.40
C PHE A 93 -4.97 3.56 -7.03
N CYS A 94 -4.22 4.43 -6.38
CA CYS A 94 -2.83 4.70 -6.75
C CYS A 94 -2.04 4.86 -5.47
N ILE A 95 -0.88 4.22 -5.40
CA ILE A 95 -0.01 4.32 -4.25
C ILE A 95 1.30 4.96 -4.70
N ALA A 96 1.67 6.05 -4.03
CA ALA A 96 2.95 6.71 -4.26
C ALA A 96 3.91 6.28 -3.16
N TYR A 97 5.09 5.82 -3.55
CA TYR A 97 6.15 5.41 -2.63
C TYR A 97 7.31 6.38 -2.72
N ASP A 98 7.77 6.88 -1.59
CA ASP A 98 9.02 7.62 -1.51
C ASP A 98 10.12 6.64 -1.12
N ILE A 99 11.26 6.72 -1.80
CA ILE A 99 12.34 5.76 -1.63
C ILE A 99 13.63 6.53 -1.46
N ALA A 100 14.39 6.17 -0.44
CA ALA A 100 15.70 6.76 -0.20
C ALA A 100 16.59 5.72 0.47
N ASN A 101 17.86 5.71 0.10
CA ASN A 101 18.86 4.84 0.73
C ASN A 101 18.47 3.36 0.69
N GLY A 102 17.80 2.94 -0.37
CA GLY A 102 17.46 1.54 -0.56
C GLY A 102 16.25 1.04 0.20
N VAL A 103 15.48 1.93 0.83
CA VAL A 103 14.29 1.55 1.57
C VAL A 103 13.14 2.49 1.25
N ILE A 104 11.92 2.02 1.53
CA ILE A 104 10.70 2.82 1.37
C ILE A 104 10.55 3.67 2.62
N THR A 105 10.51 4.99 2.43
CA THR A 105 10.43 5.93 3.55
C THR A 105 9.01 6.41 3.84
N ALA A 106 8.16 6.41 2.84
CA ALA A 106 6.76 6.81 3.01
C ALA A 106 5.93 6.26 1.87
N ALA A 107 4.66 6.05 2.12
CA ALA A 107 3.72 5.67 1.08
C ALA A 107 2.41 6.40 1.31
N ARG A 108 1.74 6.74 0.22
CA ARG A 108 0.45 7.44 0.25
C ARG A 108 -0.49 6.73 -0.69
N CYS A 109 -1.67 6.40 -0.20
CA CYS A 109 -2.66 5.71 -0.99
C CYS A 109 -3.81 6.64 -1.33
N TYR A 110 -4.07 6.78 -2.62
CA TYR A 110 -5.14 7.59 -3.17
C TYR A 110 -6.22 6.67 -3.72
N GLY A 111 -7.47 7.05 -3.55
CA GLY A 111 -8.59 6.26 -4.03
C GLY A 111 -9.57 5.99 -2.91
N SER A 112 -10.74 5.47 -3.26
CA SER A 112 -11.84 5.27 -2.30
C SER A 112 -11.76 3.89 -1.67
N ILE A 113 -10.63 3.54 -1.08
CA ILE A 113 -10.42 2.20 -0.52
C ILE A 113 -10.33 2.19 1.02
N GLY A 114 -10.60 3.32 1.66
CA GLY A 114 -10.47 3.40 3.10
C GLY A 114 -11.35 2.42 3.85
N PHE A 115 -12.54 2.12 3.32
CA PHE A 115 -13.44 1.20 3.97
C PHE A 115 -12.91 -0.25 3.98
N LEU A 116 -11.86 -0.53 3.21
CA LEU A 116 -11.25 -1.86 3.17
C LEU A 116 -10.17 -2.03 4.21
N ALA A 117 -9.84 -0.97 4.95
CA ALA A 117 -8.79 -1.04 5.95
C ALA A 117 -9.15 -2.05 7.04
N PRO A 118 -8.15 -2.63 7.68
CA PRO A 118 -8.42 -3.59 8.75
C PRO A 118 -9.04 -2.92 9.96
N ASP A 119 -9.81 -3.69 10.65
CA ASP A 119 -10.53 -3.41 11.87
C ASP A 119 -10.34 -2.08 12.52
N GLY A 120 -11.29 -1.19 12.30
CA GLY A 120 -11.36 0.04 13.05
C GLY A 120 -10.32 1.07 12.76
N ARG A 121 -9.36 0.74 11.92
CA ARG A 121 -8.35 1.73 11.66
C ARG A 121 -8.87 2.92 10.89
N VAL A 122 -9.85 2.66 10.10
CA VAL A 122 -10.31 3.70 9.27
C VAL A 122 -11.24 4.53 9.92
N ASP A 123 -11.86 4.18 10.80
CA ASP A 123 -12.91 4.76 10.88
C ASP A 123 -13.52 4.88 11.84
N PRO A 124 -13.36 5.23 12.77
CA PRO A 124 -14.33 5.61 13.71
C PRO A 124 -15.15 6.74 13.24
N ALA A 125 -14.53 7.54 12.52
CA ALA A 125 -15.28 8.69 12.12
C ALA A 125 -16.26 8.33 11.08
N SER A 126 -15.93 7.36 10.36
CA SER A 126 -16.86 7.02 9.38
C SER A 126 -17.74 6.02 9.94
N GLY A 127 -17.40 5.76 11.00
CA GLY A 127 -18.17 4.97 11.49
C GLY A 127 -18.89 4.96 12.35
N PRO A 128 -19.10 4.88 12.71
CA PRO A 128 -19.56 4.95 13.31
C PRO A 128 -19.59 4.45 13.90
N SER A 129 -19.31 4.50 13.71
CA SER A 129 -19.29 4.26 14.02
C SER A 129 -19.42 3.97 14.52
#